data_dbf0bb6b656690a2d1224845342419f7
#
_entry.id   dbf0bb6b656690a2d1224845342419f7
#
_cell.length_a   1.000
_cell.length_b   1.000
_cell.length_c   1.000
_cell.angle_alpha   90.00
_cell.angle_beta   90.00
_cell.angle_gamma   90.00
#
_symmetry.space_group_name_H-M   'P 1'
#
loop_
_entity.id
_entity.type
_entity.pdbx_description
1 polymer ?
#
loop_
_entity_poly.entity_id
_entity_poly.type
_entity_poly.pdbx_seq_one_letter_code
_entity_poly.pdbx_strand_id
1 'polypeptide(L)'
;MKHIHILGICGTFMGGVAMIAKQLGYKVTGSDTNVYPPMSTFLQEQGIEIIPNYDVAQLQPAPNMVIVGNAMKRGNPCVEYVLDNALPYTSGPQWLHDHLLRNRWVLAVSGTHGKTTTTGMLTWILEQNGLKPGFLIGGIAGNFGTSARLGESEFFVIEADEYDTAFFDKRSKFVHYNPKTLIINNISFDHADIFDDLHAIQRQFHHMIRTIPSTGRVLSFADEQSVKETLNMGCWSEQQFIGKDKEWFAERITNDCSEFAVFHHGQKVAEVKWNIVGQHNMHNALMAIAAAYHAGVKIEDACHALGSFINAKRRLEVKGEVNGITVYDDFAHHPEAILATLTALRDKVGGGVRILAVLEPRSNTMKMGVHKDEIAPALGRADAVFMLQPDNIPWDVAEIAGQCVQPAYYTGNVDKLVDMIVAEAKPTDHILVMSNGSFGGIHQKILDRLK
;
A
#
# COMPACT_ATOMS: atom_id res chain seq x y z
N MET A 1 12.18 32.60 -2.89
CA MET A 1 11.73 31.19 -2.85
C MET A 1 10.33 31.16 -2.25
N LYS A 2 9.34 30.53 -2.93
CA LYS A 2 7.99 30.41 -2.36
C LYS A 2 8.01 29.44 -1.17
N HIS A 3 7.34 29.83 -0.09
CA HIS A 3 7.25 29.03 1.13
C HIS A 3 5.89 28.31 1.22
N ILE A 4 5.92 27.01 1.41
CA ILE A 4 4.74 26.20 1.74
C ILE A 4 4.88 25.60 3.13
N HIS A 5 3.78 25.55 3.86
CA HIS A 5 3.68 24.89 5.15
C HIS A 5 2.69 23.73 5.08
N ILE A 6 3.05 22.55 5.57
CA ILE A 6 2.25 21.32 5.44
C ILE A 6 1.74 20.89 6.81
N LEU A 7 0.43 20.86 6.98
CA LEU A 7 -0.24 20.33 8.17
C LEU A 7 -0.43 18.83 8.04
N GLY A 8 0.09 18.04 9.00
CA GLY A 8 0.09 16.57 8.96
C GLY A 8 1.22 16.00 8.09
N ILE A 9 2.40 16.62 8.13
CA ILE A 9 3.53 16.32 7.24
C ILE A 9 4.12 14.91 7.40
N CYS A 10 3.99 14.30 8.57
CA CYS A 10 4.57 12.98 8.86
C CYS A 10 3.77 11.79 8.30
N GLY A 11 2.60 12.03 7.72
CA GLY A 11 1.90 11.00 6.94
C GLY A 11 2.68 10.64 5.67
N THR A 12 2.69 9.36 5.27
CA THR A 12 3.50 8.87 4.13
C THR A 12 3.25 9.66 2.85
N PHE A 13 1.97 9.89 2.50
CA PHE A 13 1.60 10.69 1.34
C PHE A 13 2.07 12.16 1.47
N MET A 14 1.79 12.80 2.60
CA MET A 14 2.12 14.21 2.81
C MET A 14 3.63 14.43 2.89
N GLY A 15 4.37 13.50 3.48
CA GLY A 15 5.84 13.50 3.46
C GLY A 15 6.39 13.39 2.05
N GLY A 16 5.79 12.55 1.20
CA GLY A 16 6.13 12.46 -0.22
C GLY A 16 5.86 13.77 -0.98
N VAL A 17 4.73 14.42 -0.72
CA VAL A 17 4.42 15.77 -1.27
C VAL A 17 5.46 16.79 -0.82
N ALA A 18 5.87 16.77 0.46
CA ALA A 18 6.90 17.66 1.00
C ALA A 18 8.23 17.51 0.27
N MET A 19 8.65 16.27 0.00
CA MET A 19 9.89 15.97 -0.74
C MET A 19 9.83 16.47 -2.18
N ILE A 20 8.73 16.19 -2.89
CA ILE A 20 8.53 16.65 -4.26
C ILE A 20 8.53 18.17 -4.30
N ALA A 21 7.86 18.83 -3.37
CA ALA A 21 7.83 20.29 -3.29
C ALA A 21 9.22 20.88 -3.07
N LYS A 22 10.04 20.26 -2.23
CA LYS A 22 11.44 20.67 -2.02
C LYS A 22 12.27 20.51 -3.29
N GLN A 23 12.12 19.39 -4.02
CA GLN A 23 12.79 19.14 -5.29
C GLN A 23 12.35 20.12 -6.38
N LEU A 24 11.11 20.63 -6.32
CA LEU A 24 10.61 21.72 -7.17
C LEU A 24 11.11 23.12 -6.76
N GLY A 25 11.94 23.22 -5.70
CA GLY A 25 12.57 24.48 -5.27
C GLY A 25 11.74 25.31 -4.29
N TYR A 26 10.72 24.74 -3.65
CA TYR A 26 10.00 25.42 -2.56
C TYR A 26 10.79 25.38 -1.26
N LYS A 27 10.65 26.42 -0.43
CA LYS A 27 10.92 26.30 1.00
C LYS A 27 9.76 25.52 1.61
N VAL A 28 10.07 24.39 2.28
CA VAL A 28 9.07 23.52 2.88
C VAL A 28 9.27 23.47 4.38
N THR A 29 8.22 23.72 5.13
CA THR A 29 8.09 23.46 6.57
C THR A 29 6.80 22.67 6.82
N GLY A 30 6.66 22.06 7.96
CA GLY A 30 5.39 21.41 8.30
C GLY A 30 5.26 21.05 9.76
N SER A 31 4.07 20.67 10.14
CA SER A 31 3.72 20.30 11.51
C SER A 31 2.99 18.97 11.58
N ASP A 32 3.22 18.25 12.66
CA ASP A 32 2.52 17.03 13.02
C ASP A 32 2.61 16.79 14.53
N THR A 33 1.65 16.08 15.09
CA THR A 33 1.72 15.59 16.48
C THR A 33 2.28 14.18 16.56
N ASN A 34 2.28 13.44 15.44
CA ASN A 34 2.78 12.07 15.33
C ASN A 34 4.18 12.06 14.67
N VAL A 35 5.18 12.67 15.33
CA VAL A 35 6.54 12.78 14.81
C VAL A 35 7.37 11.57 15.27
N TYR A 36 7.40 10.51 14.46
CA TYR A 36 8.16 9.28 14.71
C TYR A 36 8.71 8.66 13.42
N PRO A 37 9.82 7.89 13.53
CA PRO A 37 10.37 7.17 12.39
C PRO A 37 9.38 6.20 11.73
N PRO A 38 9.52 5.91 10.41
CA PRO A 38 10.64 6.31 9.54
C PRO A 38 10.47 7.70 8.88
N MET A 39 9.23 8.21 8.75
CA MET A 39 8.95 9.41 7.95
C MET A 39 9.58 10.67 8.56
N SER A 40 9.52 10.85 9.88
CA SER A 40 10.13 12.02 10.54
C SER A 40 11.63 12.09 10.32
N THR A 41 12.36 10.97 10.51
CA THR A 41 13.80 10.88 10.25
C THR A 41 14.11 11.22 8.79
N PHE A 42 13.35 10.62 7.87
CA PHE A 42 13.54 10.81 6.45
C PHE A 42 13.37 12.29 6.02
N LEU A 43 12.33 12.96 6.50
CA LEU A 43 12.10 14.38 6.21
C LEU A 43 13.20 15.28 6.80
N GLN A 44 13.68 14.98 8.02
CA GLN A 44 14.76 15.71 8.67
C GLN A 44 16.09 15.54 7.91
N GLU A 45 16.41 14.34 7.44
CA GLU A 45 17.59 14.07 6.59
C GLU A 45 17.54 14.86 5.28
N GLN A 46 16.34 15.09 4.76
CA GLN A 46 16.12 15.97 3.61
C GLN A 46 16.19 17.47 3.98
N GLY A 47 16.45 17.83 5.25
CA GLY A 47 16.50 19.20 5.74
C GLY A 47 15.13 19.90 5.65
N ILE A 48 14.04 19.19 5.90
CA ILE A 48 12.71 19.74 6.05
C ILE A 48 12.44 19.92 7.55
N GLU A 49 12.07 21.13 7.93
CA GLU A 49 11.74 21.46 9.31
C GLU A 49 10.38 20.90 9.70
N ILE A 50 10.35 20.12 10.78
CA ILE A 50 9.11 19.53 11.35
C ILE A 50 8.85 20.13 12.72
N ILE A 51 7.68 20.70 12.92
CA ILE A 51 7.22 21.26 14.18
C ILE A 51 6.28 20.25 14.86
N PRO A 52 6.58 19.77 16.08
CA PRO A 52 5.86 18.66 16.72
C PRO A 52 4.56 19.10 17.43
N ASN A 53 3.89 20.12 16.92
CA ASN A 53 2.62 20.64 17.43
C ASN A 53 1.87 21.45 16.35
N TYR A 54 0.69 21.98 16.69
CA TYR A 54 -0.10 22.86 15.83
C TYR A 54 -0.26 24.27 16.44
N ASP A 55 0.83 24.87 16.96
CA ASP A 55 0.85 26.25 17.41
C ASP A 55 0.75 27.20 16.20
N VAL A 56 -0.14 28.20 16.29
CA VAL A 56 -0.37 29.16 15.21
C VAL A 56 0.83 30.06 14.90
N ALA A 57 1.77 30.22 15.85
CA ALA A 57 2.99 31.01 15.65
C ALA A 57 3.83 30.50 14.46
N GLN A 58 3.74 29.21 14.13
CA GLN A 58 4.43 28.60 12.99
C GLN A 58 3.94 29.08 11.60
N LEU A 59 2.76 29.70 11.56
CA LEU A 59 2.20 30.32 10.37
C LEU A 59 2.53 31.80 10.26
N GLN A 60 3.45 32.29 11.08
CA GLN A 60 3.91 33.68 11.09
C GLN A 60 5.45 33.75 10.92
N PRO A 61 5.96 34.45 9.87
CA PRO A 61 5.18 35.13 8.81
C PRO A 61 4.41 34.13 7.93
N ALA A 62 3.27 34.58 7.41
CA ALA A 62 2.37 33.72 6.64
C ALA A 62 3.09 33.04 5.46
N PRO A 63 2.96 31.72 5.29
CA PRO A 63 3.47 31.02 4.11
C PRO A 63 2.69 31.44 2.85
N ASN A 64 3.27 31.22 1.68
CA ASN A 64 2.58 31.48 0.42
C ASN A 64 1.41 30.52 0.20
N MET A 65 1.44 29.33 0.79
CA MET A 65 0.41 28.32 0.71
C MET A 65 0.47 27.38 1.92
N VAL A 66 -0.68 27.03 2.48
CA VAL A 66 -0.81 25.95 3.47
C VAL A 66 -1.35 24.71 2.77
N ILE A 67 -0.65 23.57 2.88
CA ILE A 67 -1.14 22.29 2.36
C ILE A 67 -1.70 21.48 3.53
N VAL A 68 -2.98 21.11 3.44
CA VAL A 68 -3.71 20.46 4.53
C VAL A 68 -3.82 18.96 4.25
N GLY A 69 -3.28 18.15 5.17
CA GLY A 69 -3.40 16.69 5.14
C GLY A 69 -4.80 16.21 5.55
N ASN A 70 -5.17 15.01 5.11
CA ASN A 70 -6.50 14.44 5.36
C ASN A 70 -6.80 14.13 6.84
N ALA A 71 -5.77 13.97 7.68
CA ALA A 71 -5.93 13.77 9.12
C ALA A 71 -6.38 15.05 9.86
N MET A 72 -6.28 16.21 9.22
CA MET A 72 -6.67 17.49 9.81
C MET A 72 -8.18 17.63 9.90
N LYS A 73 -8.67 18.25 11.00
CA LYS A 73 -10.10 18.44 11.27
C LYS A 73 -10.34 19.86 11.75
N ARG A 74 -11.62 20.31 11.67
CA ARG A 74 -12.07 21.53 12.33
C ARG A 74 -11.79 21.43 13.84
N GLY A 75 -11.45 22.55 14.45
CA GLY A 75 -10.98 22.65 15.84
C GLY A 75 -9.46 22.53 15.99
N ASN A 76 -8.71 22.16 14.96
CA ASN A 76 -7.24 22.24 14.98
C ASN A 76 -6.81 23.72 14.93
N PRO A 77 -5.96 24.22 15.86
CA PRO A 77 -5.60 25.64 15.94
C PRO A 77 -5.06 26.21 14.64
N CYS A 78 -4.20 25.49 13.93
CA CYS A 78 -3.65 25.94 12.64
C CYS A 78 -4.72 25.96 11.54
N VAL A 79 -5.64 25.00 11.52
CA VAL A 79 -6.76 24.98 10.56
C VAL A 79 -7.67 26.18 10.78
N GLU A 80 -8.06 26.44 12.03
CA GLU A 80 -8.93 27.59 12.34
C GLU A 80 -8.21 28.91 11.99
N TYR A 81 -6.92 29.06 12.34
CA TYR A 81 -6.14 30.24 12.00
C TYR A 81 -6.07 30.49 10.48
N VAL A 82 -5.89 29.43 9.67
CA VAL A 82 -5.88 29.52 8.20
C VAL A 82 -7.21 30.04 7.68
N LEU A 83 -8.33 29.54 8.22
CA LEU A 83 -9.67 29.95 7.79
C LEU A 83 -10.01 31.38 8.24
N ASP A 84 -9.74 31.71 9.50
CA ASP A 84 -10.04 33.02 10.10
C ASP A 84 -9.26 34.17 9.44
N ASN A 85 -8.03 33.88 8.99
CA ASN A 85 -7.15 34.88 8.36
C ASN A 85 -7.16 34.79 6.83
N ALA A 86 -8.03 33.96 6.24
CA ALA A 86 -8.14 33.76 4.80
C ALA A 86 -6.77 33.45 4.13
N LEU A 87 -5.90 32.69 4.81
CA LEU A 87 -4.63 32.30 4.23
C LEU A 87 -4.86 31.37 3.02
N PRO A 88 -4.05 31.47 1.97
CA PRO A 88 -4.14 30.53 0.85
C PRO A 88 -3.91 29.09 1.32
N TYR A 89 -4.84 28.20 1.04
CA TYR A 89 -4.71 26.78 1.38
C TYR A 89 -5.24 25.86 0.30
N THR A 90 -4.74 24.61 0.30
CA THR A 90 -5.15 23.55 -0.61
C THR A 90 -4.91 22.18 0.03
N SER A 91 -5.37 21.12 -0.61
CA SER A 91 -5.04 19.74 -0.22
C SER A 91 -3.74 19.27 -0.87
N GLY A 92 -3.10 18.22 -0.29
CA GLY A 92 -1.93 17.58 -0.89
C GLY A 92 -2.17 17.07 -2.32
N PRO A 93 -3.25 16.29 -2.57
CA PRO A 93 -3.58 15.80 -3.90
C PRO A 93 -3.82 16.91 -4.94
N GLN A 94 -4.57 17.96 -4.58
CA GLN A 94 -4.82 19.10 -5.48
C GLN A 94 -3.52 19.87 -5.77
N TRP A 95 -2.70 20.11 -4.74
CA TRP A 95 -1.41 20.78 -4.94
C TRP A 95 -0.51 20.00 -5.90
N LEU A 96 -0.44 18.68 -5.70
CA LEU A 96 0.36 17.80 -6.55
C LEU A 96 -0.13 17.84 -8.00
N HIS A 97 -1.46 17.82 -8.21
CA HIS A 97 -2.06 17.99 -9.53
C HIS A 97 -1.61 19.28 -10.19
N ASP A 98 -1.84 20.42 -9.54
CA ASP A 98 -1.65 21.75 -10.11
C ASP A 98 -0.19 22.07 -10.43
N HIS A 99 0.75 21.52 -9.64
CA HIS A 99 2.17 21.86 -9.74
C HIS A 99 3.02 20.79 -10.45
N LEU A 100 2.49 19.57 -10.62
CA LEU A 100 3.24 18.47 -11.21
C LEU A 100 2.42 17.61 -12.18
N LEU A 101 1.34 16.96 -11.72
CA LEU A 101 0.73 15.84 -12.45
C LEU A 101 0.09 16.27 -13.76
N ARG A 102 -0.50 17.47 -13.84
CA ARG A 102 -1.18 17.99 -15.04
C ARG A 102 -0.29 18.02 -16.31
N ASN A 103 1.03 18.02 -16.13
CA ASN A 103 2.02 18.06 -17.19
C ASN A 103 2.79 16.75 -17.34
N ARG A 104 2.30 15.67 -16.75
CA ARG A 104 2.95 14.36 -16.75
C ARG A 104 2.03 13.29 -17.34
N TRP A 105 2.64 12.24 -17.85
CA TRP A 105 1.93 10.99 -18.09
C TRP A 105 1.80 10.25 -16.76
N VAL A 106 0.65 10.42 -16.11
CA VAL A 106 0.41 9.77 -14.82
C VAL A 106 0.00 8.33 -15.04
N LEU A 107 0.73 7.41 -14.39
CA LEU A 107 0.40 6.00 -14.25
C LEU A 107 -0.06 5.78 -12.81
N ALA A 108 -1.36 5.62 -12.61
CA ALA A 108 -1.95 5.44 -11.29
C ALA A 108 -2.23 3.96 -11.02
N VAL A 109 -1.91 3.51 -9.81
CA VAL A 109 -2.18 2.15 -9.35
C VAL A 109 -3.15 2.18 -8.19
N SER A 110 -4.35 1.68 -8.41
CA SER A 110 -5.45 1.65 -7.44
C SER A 110 -5.92 0.23 -7.14
N GLY A 111 -6.81 0.11 -6.17
CA GLY A 111 -7.40 -1.14 -5.69
C GLY A 111 -7.33 -1.25 -4.18
N THR A 112 -8.11 -2.13 -3.59
CA THR A 112 -8.09 -2.37 -2.14
C THR A 112 -6.74 -2.98 -1.73
N HIS A 113 -6.23 -3.93 -2.52
CA HIS A 113 -4.98 -4.65 -2.24
C HIS A 113 -3.97 -4.53 -3.39
N GLY A 114 -2.68 -4.75 -3.08
CA GLY A 114 -1.61 -4.80 -4.06
C GLY A 114 -1.08 -3.45 -4.54
N LYS A 115 -1.69 -2.32 -4.19
CA LYS A 115 -1.31 -0.97 -4.63
C LYS A 115 0.19 -0.70 -4.54
N THR A 116 0.75 -0.73 -3.34
CA THR A 116 2.16 -0.39 -3.06
C THR A 116 3.15 -1.25 -3.84
N THR A 117 2.92 -2.57 -3.85
CA THR A 117 3.77 -3.53 -4.55
C THR A 117 3.72 -3.30 -6.06
N THR A 118 2.53 -3.16 -6.65
CA THR A 118 2.35 -2.91 -8.09
C THR A 118 2.95 -1.56 -8.50
N THR A 119 2.75 -0.51 -7.68
CA THR A 119 3.36 0.81 -7.92
C THR A 119 4.89 0.72 -7.90
N GLY A 120 5.45 -0.01 -6.93
CA GLY A 120 6.90 -0.25 -6.85
C GLY A 120 7.43 -1.00 -8.06
N MET A 121 6.77 -2.09 -8.48
CA MET A 121 7.12 -2.88 -9.66
C MET A 121 7.09 -2.03 -10.94
N LEU A 122 6.01 -1.29 -11.16
CA LEU A 122 5.86 -0.42 -12.33
C LEU A 122 6.93 0.67 -12.36
N THR A 123 7.18 1.32 -11.23
CA THR A 123 8.24 2.32 -11.12
C THR A 123 9.61 1.74 -11.44
N TRP A 124 9.91 0.54 -10.92
CA TRP A 124 11.18 -0.14 -11.17
C TRP A 124 11.35 -0.56 -12.62
N ILE A 125 10.31 -1.08 -13.26
CA ILE A 125 10.33 -1.39 -14.70
C ILE A 125 10.68 -0.15 -15.52
N LEU A 126 10.02 0.99 -15.27
CA LEU A 126 10.29 2.23 -15.99
C LEU A 126 11.72 2.74 -15.74
N GLU A 127 12.20 2.65 -14.50
CA GLU A 127 13.56 3.05 -14.12
C GLU A 127 14.63 2.22 -14.84
N GLN A 128 14.50 0.89 -14.83
CA GLN A 128 15.46 -0.02 -15.48
C GLN A 128 15.51 0.13 -16.99
N ASN A 129 14.42 0.65 -17.58
CA ASN A 129 14.34 0.96 -19.00
C ASN A 129 14.72 2.41 -19.33
N GLY A 130 15.37 3.12 -18.40
CA GLY A 130 15.92 4.46 -18.62
C GLY A 130 14.90 5.58 -18.69
N LEU A 131 13.62 5.30 -18.32
CA LEU A 131 12.55 6.30 -18.37
C LEU A 131 12.53 7.22 -17.14
N LYS A 132 13.34 6.97 -16.12
CA LYS A 132 13.57 7.83 -14.93
C LYS A 132 12.28 8.50 -14.40
N PRO A 133 11.25 7.74 -14.04
CA PRO A 133 9.96 8.30 -13.65
C PRO A 133 10.04 9.08 -12.35
N GLY A 134 9.15 10.06 -12.18
CA GLY A 134 8.75 10.52 -10.86
C GLY A 134 7.83 9.49 -10.21
N PHE A 135 7.74 9.49 -8.89
CA PHE A 135 6.83 8.59 -8.21
C PHE A 135 6.42 9.08 -6.81
N LEU A 136 5.27 8.58 -6.34
CA LEU A 136 4.80 8.66 -4.97
C LEU A 136 4.14 7.35 -4.58
N ILE A 137 4.76 6.64 -3.63
CA ILE A 137 4.40 5.28 -3.18
C ILE A 137 4.05 5.32 -1.69
N GLY A 138 3.08 4.53 -1.26
CA GLY A 138 2.59 4.47 0.13
C GLY A 138 3.55 3.85 1.15
N GLY A 139 4.80 3.59 0.77
CA GLY A 139 5.87 3.05 1.62
C GLY A 139 7.24 3.35 1.04
N ILE A 140 8.28 3.01 1.79
CA ILE A 140 9.66 3.13 1.28
C ILE A 140 9.90 2.00 0.28
N ALA A 141 10.04 2.35 -0.98
CA ALA A 141 10.31 1.40 -2.06
C ALA A 141 11.72 0.81 -1.95
N GLY A 142 11.82 -0.53 -1.93
CA GLY A 142 13.08 -1.23 -1.64
C GLY A 142 14.23 -0.85 -2.57
N ASN A 143 13.97 -0.77 -3.87
CA ASN A 143 14.99 -0.40 -4.86
C ASN A 143 15.41 1.08 -4.81
N PHE A 144 14.60 1.97 -4.23
CA PHE A 144 14.84 3.41 -4.28
C PHE A 144 15.23 4.02 -2.93
N GLY A 145 14.96 3.34 -1.81
CA GLY A 145 15.22 3.83 -0.47
C GLY A 145 14.38 5.06 -0.07
N THR A 146 13.36 5.41 -0.87
CA THR A 146 12.49 6.58 -0.67
C THR A 146 11.06 6.27 -1.07
N SER A 147 10.10 7.05 -0.55
CA SER A 147 8.68 6.94 -0.92
C SER A 147 8.26 7.87 -2.07
N ALA A 148 9.09 8.88 -2.40
CA ALA A 148 8.75 9.83 -3.44
C ALA A 148 9.99 10.43 -4.12
N ARG A 149 9.83 10.78 -5.40
CA ARG A 149 10.84 11.42 -6.24
C ARG A 149 10.16 12.23 -7.34
N LEU A 150 10.69 13.40 -7.67
CA LEU A 150 10.17 14.25 -8.76
C LEU A 150 10.33 13.58 -10.14
N GLY A 151 11.42 12.84 -10.35
CA GLY A 151 11.76 12.23 -11.64
C GLY A 151 12.30 13.24 -12.67
N GLU A 152 12.85 12.69 -13.78
CA GLU A 152 13.50 13.48 -14.83
C GLU A 152 12.71 13.46 -16.16
N SER A 153 11.70 12.61 -16.28
CA SER A 153 10.93 12.39 -17.51
C SER A 153 9.48 12.87 -17.42
N GLU A 154 8.71 12.65 -18.47
CA GLU A 154 7.27 12.90 -18.47
C GLU A 154 6.45 11.92 -17.64
N PHE A 155 6.99 10.78 -17.26
CA PHE A 155 6.28 9.72 -16.52
C PHE A 155 6.24 10.00 -15.03
N PHE A 156 5.07 9.78 -14.43
CA PHE A 156 4.89 9.83 -12.99
C PHE A 156 4.02 8.67 -12.50
N VAL A 157 4.58 7.80 -11.67
CA VAL A 157 3.87 6.64 -11.10
C VAL A 157 3.34 7.01 -9.72
N ILE A 158 2.05 6.81 -9.47
CA ILE A 158 1.43 7.18 -8.21
C ILE A 158 0.54 6.07 -7.65
N GLU A 159 0.71 5.79 -6.38
CA GLU A 159 -0.23 4.96 -5.63
C GLU A 159 -1.53 5.73 -5.40
N ALA A 160 -2.63 5.18 -5.93
CA ALA A 160 -3.93 5.82 -5.97
C ALA A 160 -4.84 5.23 -4.88
N ASP A 161 -4.80 5.88 -3.73
CA ASP A 161 -5.49 5.49 -2.51
C ASP A 161 -6.90 6.10 -2.45
N GLU A 162 -7.88 5.33 -1.97
CA GLU A 162 -9.29 5.67 -1.89
C GLU A 162 -9.66 6.58 -0.72
N TYR A 163 -8.75 6.86 0.21
CA TYR A 163 -9.00 7.78 1.33
C TYR A 163 -9.38 9.19 0.88
N ASP A 164 -10.20 9.86 1.68
CA ASP A 164 -10.60 11.25 1.46
C ASP A 164 -9.40 12.22 1.39
N THR A 165 -9.60 13.30 0.68
CA THR A 165 -8.55 14.26 0.31
C THR A 165 -8.16 15.17 1.47
N ALA A 166 -9.17 15.81 2.12
CA ALA A 166 -8.99 16.74 3.23
C ALA A 166 -10.33 16.96 3.97
N PHE A 167 -10.32 17.69 5.08
CA PHE A 167 -11.57 18.00 5.82
C PHE A 167 -12.60 18.75 5.00
N PHE A 168 -12.17 19.55 4.02
CA PHE A 168 -13.00 20.35 3.12
C PHE A 168 -13.27 19.70 1.75
N ASP A 169 -12.63 18.59 1.45
CA ASP A 169 -12.84 17.80 0.21
C ASP A 169 -12.92 16.31 0.55
N LYS A 170 -14.12 15.75 0.51
CA LYS A 170 -14.42 14.38 0.87
C LYS A 170 -14.35 13.39 -0.31
N ARG A 171 -13.97 13.86 -1.50
CA ARG A 171 -13.63 12.96 -2.61
C ARG A 171 -12.33 12.22 -2.30
N SER A 172 -12.19 11.03 -2.82
CA SER A 172 -10.96 10.26 -2.69
C SER A 172 -9.78 10.98 -3.37
N LYS A 173 -8.58 10.85 -2.79
CA LYS A 173 -7.34 11.50 -3.27
C LYS A 173 -7.09 11.30 -4.75
N PHE A 174 -7.34 10.09 -5.25
CA PHE A 174 -7.05 9.71 -6.62
C PHE A 174 -7.89 10.46 -7.69
N VAL A 175 -9.02 11.09 -7.31
CA VAL A 175 -9.84 11.91 -8.22
C VAL A 175 -9.04 13.11 -8.77
N HIS A 176 -8.01 13.55 -8.02
CA HIS A 176 -7.13 14.65 -8.42
C HIS A 176 -6.00 14.25 -9.35
N TYR A 177 -5.75 12.94 -9.59
CA TYR A 177 -4.52 12.50 -10.28
C TYR A 177 -4.59 12.54 -11.79
N ASN A 178 -5.78 12.49 -12.39
CA ASN A 178 -6.03 12.52 -13.83
C ASN A 178 -5.11 11.54 -14.60
N PRO A 179 -5.15 10.24 -14.29
CA PRO A 179 -4.22 9.29 -14.87
C PRO A 179 -4.46 9.09 -16.37
N LYS A 180 -3.39 8.92 -17.14
CA LYS A 180 -3.45 8.44 -18.53
C LYS A 180 -3.40 6.93 -18.61
N THR A 181 -2.76 6.28 -17.63
CA THR A 181 -2.76 4.83 -17.43
C THR A 181 -3.28 4.55 -16.04
N LEU A 182 -4.36 3.79 -15.92
CA LEU A 182 -4.93 3.40 -14.62
C LEU A 182 -4.92 1.89 -14.47
N ILE A 183 -4.33 1.40 -13.41
CA ILE A 183 -4.48 0.03 -12.91
C ILE A 183 -5.56 0.03 -11.83
N ILE A 184 -6.53 -0.88 -11.92
CA ILE A 184 -7.44 -1.23 -10.83
C ILE A 184 -7.25 -2.72 -10.53
N ASN A 185 -6.51 -3.02 -9.46
CA ASN A 185 -6.21 -4.41 -9.11
C ASN A 185 -7.46 -5.18 -8.67
N ASN A 186 -8.24 -4.59 -7.77
CA ASN A 186 -9.44 -5.16 -7.18
C ASN A 186 -10.24 -4.05 -6.47
N ILE A 187 -11.49 -4.29 -6.16
CA ILE A 187 -12.32 -3.41 -5.32
C ILE A 187 -13.09 -4.31 -4.35
N SER A 188 -12.70 -4.28 -3.07
CA SER A 188 -13.37 -4.96 -1.96
C SER A 188 -13.81 -3.94 -0.92
N PHE A 189 -14.74 -4.31 -0.03
CA PHE A 189 -15.18 -3.42 1.03
C PHE A 189 -14.11 -3.32 2.12
N ASP A 190 -13.53 -2.14 2.24
CA ASP A 190 -12.59 -1.76 3.32
C ASP A 190 -12.87 -0.30 3.73
N HIS A 191 -12.13 0.20 4.72
CA HIS A 191 -12.29 1.58 5.21
C HIS A 191 -13.72 1.91 5.67
N ALA A 192 -14.33 0.99 6.44
CA ALA A 192 -15.70 1.13 6.97
C ALA A 192 -15.88 2.35 7.89
N ASP A 193 -14.79 3.03 8.27
CA ASP A 193 -14.81 4.30 8.99
C ASP A 193 -15.14 5.51 8.10
N ILE A 194 -15.06 5.37 6.78
CA ILE A 194 -15.34 6.45 5.81
C ILE A 194 -16.29 6.05 4.68
N PHE A 195 -16.56 4.75 4.49
CA PHE A 195 -17.48 4.24 3.48
C PHE A 195 -18.55 3.36 4.11
N ASP A 196 -19.82 3.60 3.77
CA ASP A 196 -20.96 2.85 4.29
C ASP A 196 -21.06 1.45 3.68
N ASP A 197 -20.69 1.31 2.41
CA ASP A 197 -20.79 0.07 1.63
C ASP A 197 -19.81 0.02 0.45
N LEU A 198 -19.74 -1.13 -0.21
CA LEU A 198 -18.93 -1.33 -1.42
C LEU A 198 -19.31 -0.37 -2.54
N HIS A 199 -20.59 -0.04 -2.70
CA HIS A 199 -21.06 0.87 -3.73
C HIS A 199 -20.56 2.31 -3.51
N ALA A 200 -20.40 2.74 -2.26
CA ALA A 200 -19.78 4.01 -1.94
C ALA A 200 -18.32 4.07 -2.42
N ILE A 201 -17.55 2.98 -2.27
CA ILE A 201 -16.19 2.85 -2.79
C ILE A 201 -16.22 2.86 -4.33
N GLN A 202 -17.07 2.03 -4.96
CA GLN A 202 -17.21 1.98 -6.42
C GLN A 202 -17.52 3.36 -7.02
N ARG A 203 -18.35 4.18 -6.37
CA ARG A 203 -18.61 5.56 -6.80
C ARG A 203 -17.36 6.43 -6.80
N GLN A 204 -16.48 6.29 -5.82
CA GLN A 204 -15.21 7.04 -5.80
C GLN A 204 -14.28 6.60 -6.94
N PHE A 205 -14.16 5.30 -7.18
CA PHE A 205 -13.41 4.78 -8.33
C PHE A 205 -13.99 5.29 -9.65
N HIS A 206 -15.32 5.32 -9.78
CA HIS A 206 -15.97 5.87 -10.97
C HIS A 206 -15.70 7.39 -11.14
N HIS A 207 -15.59 8.16 -10.04
CA HIS A 207 -15.17 9.56 -10.13
C HIS A 207 -13.75 9.70 -10.70
N MET A 208 -12.82 8.82 -10.33
CA MET A 208 -11.48 8.80 -10.91
C MET A 208 -11.52 8.38 -12.39
N ILE A 209 -12.28 7.33 -12.76
CA ILE A 209 -12.41 6.86 -14.14
C ILE A 209 -12.90 7.98 -15.08
N ARG A 210 -13.80 8.85 -14.62
CA ARG A 210 -14.27 10.02 -15.37
C ARG A 210 -13.18 11.04 -15.70
N THR A 211 -12.06 11.03 -15.00
CA THR A 211 -10.95 11.97 -15.23
C THR A 211 -9.93 11.46 -16.23
N ILE A 212 -10.05 10.21 -16.68
CA ILE A 212 -9.12 9.61 -17.63
C ILE A 212 -9.43 10.12 -19.04
N PRO A 213 -8.42 10.59 -19.80
CA PRO A 213 -8.66 11.03 -21.18
C PRO A 213 -9.06 9.85 -22.08
N SER A 214 -9.79 10.12 -23.16
CA SER A 214 -10.21 9.08 -24.13
C SER A 214 -9.04 8.32 -24.77
N THR A 215 -7.86 8.93 -24.78
CA THR A 215 -6.59 8.31 -25.24
C THR A 215 -5.87 7.55 -24.13
N GLY A 216 -6.46 7.47 -22.94
CA GLY A 216 -5.92 6.74 -21.82
C GLY A 216 -6.35 5.28 -21.81
N ARG A 217 -5.85 4.52 -20.83
CA ARG A 217 -6.13 3.09 -20.69
C ARG A 217 -6.42 2.71 -19.24
N VAL A 218 -7.43 1.87 -19.04
CA VAL A 218 -7.77 1.23 -17.76
C VAL A 218 -7.45 -0.26 -17.86
N LEU A 219 -6.62 -0.76 -16.94
CA LEU A 219 -6.24 -2.16 -16.83
C LEU A 219 -6.89 -2.77 -15.59
N SER A 220 -7.51 -3.93 -15.73
CA SER A 220 -8.10 -4.68 -14.62
C SER A 220 -8.13 -6.17 -14.90
N PHE A 221 -8.30 -6.98 -13.86
CA PHE A 221 -8.53 -8.42 -14.05
C PHE A 221 -9.93 -8.70 -14.56
N ALA A 222 -10.02 -9.71 -15.43
CA ALA A 222 -11.28 -10.08 -16.07
C ALA A 222 -12.27 -10.82 -15.16
N ASP A 223 -11.84 -11.28 -13.99
CA ASP A 223 -12.64 -11.97 -12.98
C ASP A 223 -13.06 -11.06 -11.81
N GLU A 224 -12.54 -9.84 -11.75
CA GLU A 224 -12.89 -8.84 -10.74
C GLU A 224 -14.26 -8.22 -11.00
N GLN A 225 -15.30 -8.81 -10.41
CA GLN A 225 -16.70 -8.42 -10.65
C GLN A 225 -16.99 -6.99 -10.22
N SER A 226 -16.51 -6.57 -9.03
CA SER A 226 -16.71 -5.21 -8.51
C SER A 226 -16.08 -4.14 -9.40
N VAL A 227 -14.95 -4.46 -10.05
CA VAL A 227 -14.31 -3.57 -11.03
C VAL A 227 -15.13 -3.46 -12.29
N LYS A 228 -15.66 -4.60 -12.83
CA LYS A 228 -16.55 -4.58 -14.00
C LYS A 228 -17.80 -3.73 -13.74
N GLU A 229 -18.43 -3.89 -12.59
CA GLU A 229 -19.59 -3.10 -12.20
C GLU A 229 -19.27 -1.61 -12.17
N THR A 230 -18.10 -1.26 -11.64
CA THR A 230 -17.63 0.13 -11.58
C THR A 230 -17.39 0.69 -13.00
N LEU A 231 -16.75 -0.08 -13.88
CA LEU A 231 -16.53 0.32 -15.27
C LEU A 231 -17.85 0.44 -16.05
N ASN A 232 -18.84 -0.37 -15.75
CA ASN A 232 -20.18 -0.32 -16.35
C ASN A 232 -20.98 0.95 -15.94
N MET A 233 -20.60 1.64 -14.87
CA MET A 233 -21.17 2.97 -14.55
C MET A 233 -20.78 4.02 -15.60
N GLY A 234 -19.74 3.76 -16.41
CA GLY A 234 -19.23 4.56 -17.52
C GLY A 234 -17.70 4.59 -17.54
N CYS A 235 -17.14 4.27 -18.69
CA CYS A 235 -15.71 4.39 -18.98
C CYS A 235 -15.57 4.87 -20.44
N TRP A 236 -14.80 5.92 -20.65
CA TRP A 236 -14.62 6.56 -21.96
C TRP A 236 -13.24 6.33 -22.56
N SER A 237 -12.40 5.58 -21.84
CA SER A 237 -11.04 5.21 -22.23
C SER A 237 -11.00 3.74 -22.65
N GLU A 238 -9.91 3.31 -23.27
CA GLU A 238 -9.69 1.90 -23.59
C GLU A 238 -9.68 1.05 -22.31
N GLN A 239 -10.44 -0.04 -22.31
CA GLN A 239 -10.49 -1.02 -21.23
C GLN A 239 -9.71 -2.25 -21.65
N GLN A 240 -8.68 -2.62 -20.90
CA GLN A 240 -7.89 -3.81 -21.14
C GLN A 240 -8.05 -4.79 -19.97
N PHE A 241 -8.69 -5.92 -20.23
CA PHE A 241 -8.89 -6.96 -19.24
C PHE A 241 -7.78 -8.00 -19.31
N ILE A 242 -7.24 -8.33 -18.14
CA ILE A 242 -6.13 -9.26 -17.93
C ILE A 242 -6.65 -10.56 -17.31
N GLY A 243 -6.16 -11.70 -17.74
CA GLY A 243 -6.56 -13.02 -17.23
C GLY A 243 -6.51 -14.12 -18.27
N LYS A 244 -6.87 -15.32 -17.87
CA LYS A 244 -6.91 -16.46 -18.78
C LYS A 244 -7.86 -16.16 -19.96
N ASP A 245 -7.43 -16.53 -21.17
CA ASP A 245 -8.15 -16.27 -22.43
C ASP A 245 -8.32 -14.76 -22.76
N LYS A 246 -7.50 -13.90 -22.16
CA LYS A 246 -7.38 -12.48 -22.49
C LYS A 246 -6.07 -12.22 -23.23
N GLU A 247 -5.91 -10.96 -23.66
CA GLU A 247 -4.69 -10.51 -24.33
C GLU A 247 -3.44 -10.75 -23.45
N TRP A 248 -3.57 -10.54 -22.15
CA TRP A 248 -2.52 -10.72 -21.16
C TRP A 248 -2.88 -11.80 -20.15
N PHE A 249 -2.00 -12.76 -19.93
CA PHE A 249 -2.07 -13.66 -18.79
C PHE A 249 -0.69 -14.12 -18.36
N ALA A 250 -0.59 -14.66 -17.14
CA ALA A 250 0.61 -15.26 -16.63
C ALA A 250 0.34 -16.68 -16.15
N GLU A 251 1.35 -17.55 -16.30
CA GLU A 251 1.28 -18.94 -15.89
C GLU A 251 2.46 -19.26 -14.99
N ARG A 252 2.18 -19.78 -13.77
CA ARG A 252 3.24 -20.17 -12.84
C ARG A 252 4.07 -21.31 -13.37
N ILE A 253 5.39 -21.21 -13.22
CA ILE A 253 6.35 -22.30 -13.50
C ILE A 253 6.68 -23.01 -12.19
N THR A 254 6.90 -22.26 -11.10
CA THR A 254 7.07 -22.80 -9.74
C THR A 254 5.80 -22.65 -8.93
N ASN A 255 5.59 -23.52 -7.93
CA ASN A 255 4.37 -23.50 -7.10
C ASN A 255 4.21 -22.17 -6.36
N ASP A 256 5.30 -21.58 -5.88
CA ASP A 256 5.34 -20.32 -5.13
C ASP A 256 5.34 -19.08 -6.03
N CYS A 257 5.26 -19.24 -7.36
CA CYS A 257 5.33 -18.15 -8.35
C CYS A 257 6.65 -17.35 -8.32
N SER A 258 7.75 -17.90 -7.79
CA SER A 258 9.07 -17.29 -7.94
C SER A 258 9.59 -17.36 -9.39
N GLU A 259 9.01 -18.23 -10.21
CA GLU A 259 9.17 -18.26 -11.65
C GLU A 259 7.80 -18.39 -12.34
N PHE A 260 7.55 -17.54 -13.34
CA PHE A 260 6.31 -17.56 -14.13
C PHE A 260 6.54 -17.08 -15.56
N ALA A 261 5.71 -17.57 -16.47
CA ALA A 261 5.70 -17.17 -17.88
C ALA A 261 4.65 -16.07 -18.12
N VAL A 262 4.99 -15.09 -18.95
CA VAL A 262 4.12 -14.02 -19.41
C VAL A 262 3.67 -14.28 -20.84
N PHE A 263 2.38 -14.20 -21.08
CA PHE A 263 1.77 -14.41 -22.39
C PHE A 263 1.09 -13.11 -22.85
N HIS A 264 1.23 -12.82 -24.14
CA HIS A 264 0.58 -11.71 -24.80
C HIS A 264 0.00 -12.20 -26.13
N HIS A 265 -1.28 -11.94 -26.39
CA HIS A 265 -2.03 -12.48 -27.54
C HIS A 265 -1.88 -14.01 -27.69
N GLY A 266 -1.92 -14.76 -26.60
CA GLY A 266 -1.82 -16.22 -26.59
C GLY A 266 -0.42 -16.78 -26.82
N GLN A 267 0.60 -15.95 -27.03
CA GLN A 267 1.99 -16.36 -27.22
C GLN A 267 2.81 -16.09 -25.95
N LYS A 268 3.63 -17.05 -25.56
CA LYS A 268 4.62 -16.86 -24.50
C LYS A 268 5.68 -15.89 -25.00
N VAL A 269 5.82 -14.75 -24.33
CA VAL A 269 6.77 -13.69 -24.72
C VAL A 269 8.03 -13.74 -23.87
N ALA A 270 7.88 -13.90 -22.55
CA ALA A 270 9.01 -13.88 -21.62
C ALA A 270 8.72 -14.68 -20.34
N GLU A 271 9.74 -14.82 -19.51
CA GLU A 271 9.64 -15.37 -18.15
C GLU A 271 10.17 -14.35 -17.15
N VAL A 272 9.59 -14.37 -15.95
CA VAL A 272 10.09 -13.65 -14.78
C VAL A 272 10.66 -14.66 -13.79
N LYS A 273 11.89 -14.39 -13.32
CA LYS A 273 12.55 -15.12 -12.22
C LYS A 273 12.97 -14.11 -11.18
N TRP A 274 12.45 -14.25 -9.97
CA TRP A 274 12.66 -13.29 -8.90
C TRP A 274 12.66 -13.93 -7.50
N ASN A 275 12.91 -13.14 -6.44
CA ASN A 275 12.89 -13.61 -5.06
C ASN A 275 11.53 -13.40 -4.35
N ILE A 276 10.50 -12.96 -5.08
CA ILE A 276 9.18 -12.71 -4.53
C ILE A 276 8.31 -13.94 -4.76
N VAL A 277 7.38 -14.18 -3.84
CA VAL A 277 6.51 -15.36 -3.89
C VAL A 277 5.03 -14.96 -3.86
N GLY A 278 4.19 -15.87 -4.27
CA GLY A 278 2.73 -15.76 -4.20
C GLY A 278 2.06 -15.35 -5.51
N GLN A 279 0.95 -16.00 -5.79
CA GLN A 279 0.16 -15.75 -7.01
C GLN A 279 -0.30 -14.28 -7.10
N HIS A 280 -0.66 -13.67 -5.97
CA HIS A 280 -1.05 -12.26 -5.94
C HIS A 280 0.10 -11.33 -6.41
N ASN A 281 1.36 -11.66 -6.12
CA ASN A 281 2.50 -10.89 -6.62
C ASN A 281 2.77 -11.14 -8.11
N MET A 282 2.56 -12.36 -8.61
CA MET A 282 2.57 -12.65 -10.05
C MET A 282 1.50 -11.81 -10.77
N HIS A 283 0.31 -11.70 -10.21
CA HIS A 283 -0.76 -10.84 -10.75
C HIS A 283 -0.38 -9.35 -10.71
N ASN A 284 0.16 -8.86 -9.59
CA ASN A 284 0.68 -7.48 -9.48
C ASN A 284 1.74 -7.19 -10.56
N ALA A 285 2.65 -8.14 -10.81
CA ALA A 285 3.68 -8.03 -11.84
C ALA A 285 3.08 -7.95 -13.24
N LEU A 286 2.10 -8.80 -13.54
CA LEU A 286 1.45 -8.79 -14.86
C LEU A 286 0.76 -7.45 -15.15
N MET A 287 0.09 -6.87 -14.14
CA MET A 287 -0.49 -5.53 -14.24
C MET A 287 0.56 -4.46 -14.47
N ALA A 288 1.69 -4.51 -13.73
CA ALA A 288 2.79 -3.57 -13.89
C ALA A 288 3.45 -3.69 -15.28
N ILE A 289 3.64 -4.91 -15.80
CA ILE A 289 4.17 -5.16 -17.16
C ILE A 289 3.24 -4.57 -18.22
N ALA A 290 1.92 -4.84 -18.13
CA ALA A 290 0.95 -4.33 -19.09
C ALA A 290 0.85 -2.80 -19.06
N ALA A 291 0.94 -2.17 -17.87
CA ALA A 291 0.97 -0.72 -17.75
C ALA A 291 2.27 -0.10 -18.30
N ALA A 292 3.41 -0.77 -18.06
CA ALA A 292 4.69 -0.35 -18.62
C ALA A 292 4.73 -0.47 -20.16
N TYR A 293 4.09 -1.51 -20.69
CA TYR A 293 3.92 -1.67 -22.14
C TYR A 293 3.09 -0.53 -22.75
N HIS A 294 2.04 -0.07 -22.08
CA HIS A 294 1.28 1.13 -22.50
C HIS A 294 2.17 2.39 -22.48
N ALA A 295 3.15 2.47 -21.59
CA ALA A 295 4.13 3.55 -21.54
C ALA A 295 5.31 3.38 -22.54
N GLY A 296 5.30 2.31 -23.36
CA GLY A 296 6.29 2.06 -24.43
C GLY A 296 7.44 1.14 -24.06
N VAL A 297 7.42 0.49 -22.90
CA VAL A 297 8.43 -0.52 -22.52
C VAL A 297 8.12 -1.86 -23.20
N LYS A 298 9.13 -2.52 -23.76
CA LYS A 298 8.96 -3.88 -24.31
C LYS A 298 8.68 -4.89 -23.20
N ILE A 299 7.89 -5.92 -23.51
CA ILE A 299 7.49 -6.93 -22.53
C ILE A 299 8.69 -7.67 -21.96
N GLU A 300 9.62 -8.05 -22.81
CA GLU A 300 10.84 -8.77 -22.43
C GLU A 300 11.71 -7.95 -21.47
N ASP A 301 11.85 -6.66 -21.75
CA ASP A 301 12.63 -5.73 -20.93
C ASP A 301 11.94 -5.48 -19.57
N ALA A 302 10.60 -5.39 -19.56
CA ALA A 302 9.81 -5.27 -18.33
C ALA A 302 9.95 -6.53 -17.45
N CYS A 303 9.87 -7.72 -18.05
CA CYS A 303 10.06 -8.98 -17.34
C CYS A 303 11.48 -9.11 -16.78
N HIS A 304 12.50 -8.74 -17.56
CA HIS A 304 13.89 -8.74 -17.11
C HIS A 304 14.13 -7.82 -15.92
N ALA A 305 13.56 -6.61 -15.95
CA ALA A 305 13.68 -5.63 -14.86
C ALA A 305 13.16 -6.18 -13.52
N LEU A 306 12.06 -6.96 -13.54
CA LEU A 306 11.48 -7.55 -12.35
C LEU A 306 12.39 -8.57 -11.66
N GLY A 307 13.33 -9.17 -12.35
CA GLY A 307 14.32 -10.09 -11.76
C GLY A 307 15.17 -9.45 -10.65
N SER A 308 15.33 -8.13 -10.66
CA SER A 308 16.05 -7.35 -9.64
C SER A 308 15.16 -6.48 -8.75
N PHE A 309 13.84 -6.68 -8.81
CA PHE A 309 12.91 -5.92 -8.00
C PHE A 309 12.99 -6.32 -6.53
N ILE A 310 13.05 -5.32 -5.66
CA ILE A 310 13.03 -5.45 -4.19
C ILE A 310 11.73 -4.82 -3.69
N ASN A 311 10.89 -5.62 -3.06
CA ASN A 311 9.59 -5.16 -2.56
C ASN A 311 9.75 -4.10 -1.45
N ALA A 312 8.70 -3.35 -1.19
CA ALA A 312 8.63 -2.50 -0.02
C ALA A 312 8.76 -3.35 1.26
N LYS A 313 9.28 -2.73 2.32
CA LYS A 313 9.34 -3.38 3.64
C LYS A 313 7.96 -3.86 4.09
N ARG A 314 7.95 -4.88 4.95
CA ARG A 314 6.73 -5.46 5.51
C ARG A 314 5.81 -6.11 4.44
N ARG A 315 6.40 -6.77 3.45
CA ARG A 315 5.74 -7.59 2.43
C ARG A 315 6.39 -8.96 2.40
N LEU A 316 5.99 -9.84 3.34
CA LEU A 316 6.62 -11.14 3.64
C LEU A 316 8.13 -10.99 3.88
N GLU A 317 8.51 -9.89 4.57
CA GLU A 317 9.89 -9.53 4.85
C GLU A 317 10.48 -10.47 5.91
N VAL A 318 11.62 -11.10 5.62
CA VAL A 318 12.36 -11.88 6.63
C VAL A 318 13.00 -10.92 7.62
N LYS A 319 12.63 -11.01 8.89
CA LYS A 319 13.20 -10.20 9.99
C LYS A 319 14.41 -10.85 10.62
N GLY A 320 14.51 -12.17 10.56
CA GLY A 320 15.64 -12.93 11.05
C GLY A 320 15.35 -14.40 11.13
N GLU A 321 16.42 -15.18 11.41
CA GLU A 321 16.40 -16.63 11.63
C GLU A 321 17.18 -16.96 12.90
N VAL A 322 16.59 -17.72 13.80
CA VAL A 322 17.21 -18.16 15.06
C VAL A 322 16.84 -19.61 15.30
N ASN A 323 17.83 -20.47 15.59
CA ASN A 323 17.66 -21.89 15.85
C ASN A 323 16.85 -22.66 14.78
N GLY A 324 17.00 -22.24 13.50
CA GLY A 324 16.26 -22.79 12.36
C GLY A 324 14.80 -22.33 12.29
N ILE A 325 14.39 -21.32 13.06
CA ILE A 325 13.06 -20.72 13.02
C ILE A 325 13.16 -19.38 12.29
N THR A 326 12.38 -19.20 11.23
CA THR A 326 12.36 -17.95 10.44
C THR A 326 11.18 -17.06 10.84
N VAL A 327 11.44 -15.79 11.12
CA VAL A 327 10.43 -14.78 11.48
C VAL A 327 10.21 -13.81 10.34
N TYR A 328 8.94 -13.64 9.94
CA TYR A 328 8.51 -12.74 8.86
C TYR A 328 7.66 -11.58 9.38
N ASP A 329 7.70 -10.46 8.68
CA ASP A 329 6.82 -9.30 8.86
C ASP A 329 5.98 -9.07 7.60
N ASP A 330 4.66 -8.98 7.77
CA ASP A 330 3.75 -8.64 6.67
C ASP A 330 2.70 -7.61 7.10
N PHE A 331 2.32 -6.75 6.17
CA PHE A 331 1.34 -5.69 6.39
C PHE A 331 -0.11 -6.17 6.25
N ALA A 332 -0.35 -7.45 5.97
CA ALA A 332 -1.69 -8.02 5.83
C ALA A 332 -2.56 -7.74 7.06
N HIS A 333 -3.74 -7.16 6.82
CA HIS A 333 -4.69 -6.75 7.85
C HIS A 333 -6.15 -6.84 7.37
N HIS A 334 -6.39 -7.46 6.24
CA HIS A 334 -7.70 -7.79 5.68
C HIS A 334 -7.74 -9.30 5.41
N PRO A 335 -8.87 -10.00 5.56
CA PRO A 335 -8.94 -11.46 5.37
C PRO A 335 -8.37 -11.95 4.04
N GLU A 336 -8.68 -11.28 2.93
CA GLU A 336 -8.13 -11.61 1.61
C GLU A 336 -6.60 -11.52 1.58
N ALA A 337 -6.03 -10.45 2.16
CA ALA A 337 -4.58 -10.26 2.22
C ALA A 337 -3.91 -11.29 3.15
N ILE A 338 -4.53 -11.63 4.29
CA ILE A 338 -4.07 -12.65 5.23
C ILE A 338 -4.00 -14.01 4.52
N LEU A 339 -5.07 -14.40 3.83
CA LEU A 339 -5.13 -15.65 3.08
C LEU A 339 -4.09 -15.70 1.97
N ALA A 340 -3.94 -14.60 1.21
CA ALA A 340 -2.98 -14.51 0.12
C ALA A 340 -1.54 -14.64 0.61
N THR A 341 -1.18 -13.96 1.71
CA THR A 341 0.17 -14.02 2.29
C THR A 341 0.46 -15.41 2.88
N LEU A 342 -0.48 -16.00 3.61
CA LEU A 342 -0.33 -17.36 4.15
C LEU A 342 -0.23 -18.41 3.04
N THR A 343 -1.00 -18.26 1.97
CA THR A 343 -0.93 -19.15 0.80
C THR A 343 0.46 -19.03 0.14
N ALA A 344 0.95 -17.82 -0.06
CA ALA A 344 2.27 -17.58 -0.65
C ALA A 344 3.40 -18.20 0.20
N LEU A 345 3.34 -18.04 1.53
CA LEU A 345 4.33 -18.65 2.40
C LEU A 345 4.22 -20.18 2.37
N ARG A 346 2.98 -20.74 2.39
CA ARG A 346 2.75 -22.19 2.30
C ARG A 346 3.29 -22.79 1.00
N ASP A 347 3.05 -22.12 -0.13
CA ASP A 347 3.56 -22.56 -1.43
C ASP A 347 5.09 -22.53 -1.50
N LYS A 348 5.73 -21.58 -0.79
CA LYS A 348 7.18 -21.46 -0.68
C LYS A 348 7.79 -22.56 0.17
N VAL A 349 7.23 -22.82 1.37
CA VAL A 349 7.84 -23.73 2.34
C VAL A 349 7.38 -25.19 2.21
N GLY A 350 6.26 -25.40 1.51
CA GLY A 350 5.67 -26.74 1.32
C GLY A 350 4.81 -27.22 2.50
N GLY A 351 4.15 -28.36 2.32
CA GLY A 351 3.20 -28.92 3.29
C GLY A 351 3.83 -29.59 4.51
N GLY A 352 5.14 -29.89 4.46
CA GLY A 352 5.84 -30.59 5.56
C GLY A 352 6.41 -29.66 6.64
N VAL A 353 6.26 -28.35 6.50
CA VAL A 353 6.83 -27.34 7.39
C VAL A 353 5.70 -26.56 8.05
N ARG A 354 5.84 -26.25 9.34
CA ARG A 354 4.80 -25.54 10.10
C ARG A 354 4.87 -24.02 9.88
N ILE A 355 3.71 -23.40 9.78
CA ILE A 355 3.52 -21.95 9.79
C ILE A 355 2.73 -21.55 11.03
N LEU A 356 3.33 -20.71 11.87
CA LEU A 356 2.69 -20.09 13.02
C LEU A 356 2.26 -18.67 12.60
N ALA A 357 0.95 -18.45 12.46
CA ALA A 357 0.40 -17.16 12.10
C ALA A 357 0.18 -16.29 13.35
N VAL A 358 0.70 -15.07 13.35
CA VAL A 358 0.55 -14.11 14.45
C VAL A 358 -0.19 -12.89 13.90
N LEU A 359 -1.35 -12.55 14.46
CA LEU A 359 -2.23 -11.50 13.96
C LEU A 359 -2.55 -10.44 15.02
N GLU A 360 -2.42 -9.16 14.63
CA GLU A 360 -2.95 -8.01 15.37
C GLU A 360 -4.16 -7.42 14.62
N PRO A 361 -5.40 -7.54 15.12
CA PRO A 361 -6.57 -6.85 14.58
C PRO A 361 -6.49 -5.35 14.89
N ARG A 362 -5.93 -4.56 13.97
CA ARG A 362 -5.59 -3.16 14.23
C ARG A 362 -6.24 -2.15 13.29
N SER A 363 -6.47 -2.47 12.02
CA SER A 363 -7.11 -1.54 11.09
C SER A 363 -8.50 -1.12 11.59
N ASN A 364 -8.98 0.06 11.19
CA ASN A 364 -10.29 0.53 11.62
C ASN A 364 -11.39 -0.47 11.25
N THR A 365 -11.38 -1.00 10.04
CA THR A 365 -12.32 -2.01 9.56
C THR A 365 -12.28 -3.28 10.42
N MET A 366 -11.08 -3.80 10.73
CA MET A 366 -10.94 -4.96 11.63
C MET A 366 -11.44 -4.65 13.04
N LYS A 367 -11.10 -3.48 13.60
CA LYS A 367 -11.57 -3.06 14.93
C LYS A 367 -13.10 -2.97 15.01
N MET A 368 -13.76 -2.52 13.94
CA MET A 368 -15.22 -2.48 13.86
C MET A 368 -15.86 -3.86 13.74
N GLY A 369 -15.08 -4.91 13.48
CA GLY A 369 -15.54 -6.29 13.35
C GLY A 369 -16.29 -6.60 12.06
N VAL A 370 -16.17 -5.77 11.04
CA VAL A 370 -16.90 -5.89 9.76
C VAL A 370 -16.63 -7.25 9.10
N HIS A 371 -15.38 -7.73 9.14
CA HIS A 371 -14.96 -8.99 8.53
C HIS A 371 -14.61 -10.07 9.56
N LYS A 372 -15.10 -9.97 10.82
CA LYS A 372 -14.68 -10.89 11.88
C LYS A 372 -14.90 -12.37 11.52
N ASP A 373 -16.02 -12.69 10.85
CA ASP A 373 -16.38 -14.05 10.47
C ASP A 373 -15.52 -14.63 9.33
N GLU A 374 -14.76 -13.79 8.64
CA GLU A 374 -13.86 -14.16 7.55
C GLU A 374 -12.42 -14.40 8.03
N ILE A 375 -12.07 -13.97 9.27
CA ILE A 375 -10.69 -14.06 9.79
C ILE A 375 -10.27 -15.52 10.02
N ALA A 376 -11.10 -16.34 10.68
CA ALA A 376 -10.76 -17.73 10.94
C ALA A 376 -10.57 -18.55 9.64
N PRO A 377 -11.45 -18.46 8.63
CA PRO A 377 -11.20 -19.07 7.32
C PRO A 377 -9.91 -18.58 6.65
N ALA A 378 -9.60 -17.28 6.73
CA ALA A 378 -8.40 -16.70 6.13
C ALA A 378 -7.10 -17.24 6.77
N LEU A 379 -7.13 -17.60 8.04
CA LEU A 379 -6.01 -18.20 8.78
C LEU A 379 -5.83 -19.70 8.51
N GLY A 380 -6.72 -20.34 7.76
CA GLY A 380 -6.77 -21.81 7.58
C GLY A 380 -5.55 -22.45 6.90
N ARG A 381 -4.58 -21.66 6.42
CA ARG A 381 -3.30 -22.16 5.88
C ARG A 381 -2.18 -22.25 6.92
N ALA A 382 -2.39 -21.73 8.13
CA ALA A 382 -1.47 -21.83 9.25
C ALA A 382 -1.68 -23.15 10.02
N ASP A 383 -0.62 -23.63 10.70
CA ASP A 383 -0.65 -24.83 11.56
C ASP A 383 -0.96 -24.47 13.02
N ALA A 384 -0.69 -23.23 13.42
CA ALA A 384 -1.13 -22.66 14.69
C ALA A 384 -1.35 -21.14 14.52
N VAL A 385 -2.24 -20.58 15.33
CA VAL A 385 -2.64 -19.18 15.27
C VAL A 385 -2.44 -18.51 16.62
N PHE A 386 -1.87 -17.29 16.60
CA PHE A 386 -1.67 -16.47 17.79
C PHE A 386 -2.26 -15.09 17.54
N MET A 387 -3.18 -14.64 18.38
CA MET A 387 -3.88 -13.37 18.17
C MET A 387 -3.75 -12.45 19.37
N LEU A 388 -3.50 -11.16 19.09
CA LEU A 388 -3.59 -10.14 20.12
C LEU A 388 -5.04 -9.70 20.26
N GLN A 389 -5.55 -9.66 21.50
CA GLN A 389 -6.81 -9.00 21.84
C GLN A 389 -6.52 -7.53 22.14
N PRO A 390 -6.87 -6.57 21.26
CA PRO A 390 -6.74 -5.15 21.59
C PRO A 390 -7.78 -4.71 22.64
N ASP A 391 -7.41 -3.75 23.49
CA ASP A 391 -8.28 -3.28 24.58
C ASP A 391 -9.54 -2.53 24.08
N ASN A 392 -9.53 -2.05 22.83
CA ASN A 392 -10.52 -1.12 22.30
C ASN A 392 -11.30 -1.64 21.08
N ILE A 393 -11.56 -2.95 21.02
CA ILE A 393 -12.42 -3.54 20.00
C ILE A 393 -13.73 -4.05 20.62
N PRO A 394 -14.90 -3.91 19.94
CA PRO A 394 -16.21 -4.28 20.47
C PRO A 394 -16.52 -5.79 20.40
N TRP A 395 -15.57 -6.62 19.99
CA TRP A 395 -15.73 -8.07 19.84
C TRP A 395 -14.55 -8.82 20.46
N ASP A 396 -14.77 -10.11 20.80
CA ASP A 396 -13.78 -10.95 21.47
C ASP A 396 -13.03 -11.81 20.47
N VAL A 397 -11.70 -11.74 20.47
CA VAL A 397 -10.82 -12.61 19.65
C VAL A 397 -11.00 -14.08 20.00
N ALA A 398 -11.49 -14.40 21.21
CA ALA A 398 -11.85 -15.76 21.61
C ALA A 398 -12.88 -16.41 20.67
N GLU A 399 -13.85 -15.62 20.14
CA GLU A 399 -14.85 -16.12 19.18
C GLU A 399 -14.17 -16.63 17.90
N ILE A 400 -13.17 -15.90 17.40
CA ILE A 400 -12.41 -16.28 16.21
C ILE A 400 -11.51 -17.48 16.51
N ALA A 401 -10.84 -17.49 17.66
CA ALA A 401 -10.02 -18.62 18.09
C ALA A 401 -10.82 -19.92 18.17
N GLY A 402 -12.07 -19.85 18.65
CA GLY A 402 -13.00 -20.98 18.69
C GLY A 402 -13.48 -21.48 17.31
N GLN A 403 -13.38 -20.66 16.26
CA GLN A 403 -13.74 -21.02 14.88
C GLN A 403 -12.55 -21.59 14.09
N CYS A 404 -11.32 -21.40 14.57
CA CYS A 404 -10.13 -21.95 13.92
C CYS A 404 -10.11 -23.49 14.02
N VAL A 405 -9.81 -24.18 12.90
CA VAL A 405 -9.66 -25.64 12.88
C VAL A 405 -8.33 -26.11 13.51
N GLN A 406 -7.30 -25.27 13.42
CA GLN A 406 -5.98 -25.49 14.04
C GLN A 406 -5.92 -24.91 15.44
N PRO A 407 -4.93 -25.29 16.27
CA PRO A 407 -4.71 -24.67 17.57
C PRO A 407 -4.63 -23.14 17.47
N ALA A 408 -5.42 -22.44 18.28
CA ALA A 408 -5.48 -20.99 18.29
C ALA A 408 -5.36 -20.45 19.72
N TYR A 409 -4.47 -19.50 19.91
CA TYR A 409 -4.11 -18.87 21.17
C TYR A 409 -4.33 -17.37 21.10
N TYR A 410 -4.72 -16.75 22.21
CA TYR A 410 -4.93 -15.31 22.26
C TYR A 410 -4.62 -14.74 23.65
N THR A 411 -4.26 -13.47 23.68
CA THR A 411 -4.04 -12.69 24.91
C THR A 411 -4.06 -11.20 24.60
N GLY A 412 -4.40 -10.36 25.60
CA GLY A 412 -4.31 -8.88 25.49
C GLY A 412 -2.90 -8.31 25.71
N ASN A 413 -1.89 -9.16 25.97
CA ASN A 413 -0.55 -8.70 26.31
C ASN A 413 0.49 -9.23 25.31
N VAL A 414 1.24 -8.32 24.68
CA VAL A 414 2.23 -8.66 23.65
C VAL A 414 3.35 -9.56 24.20
N ASP A 415 3.84 -9.32 25.43
CA ASP A 415 4.93 -10.13 25.99
C ASP A 415 4.47 -11.57 26.30
N LYS A 416 3.24 -11.73 26.83
CA LYS A 416 2.62 -13.05 26.99
C LYS A 416 2.39 -13.75 25.65
N LEU A 417 2.00 -13.00 24.60
CA LEU A 417 1.83 -13.57 23.26
C LEU A 417 3.17 -14.11 22.75
N VAL A 418 4.26 -13.37 22.96
CA VAL A 418 5.62 -13.81 22.61
C VAL A 418 5.99 -15.09 23.37
N ASP A 419 5.71 -15.16 24.69
CA ASP A 419 5.97 -16.36 25.48
C ASP A 419 5.22 -17.59 24.94
N MET A 420 3.95 -17.42 24.56
CA MET A 420 3.14 -18.50 23.96
C MET A 420 3.69 -18.96 22.62
N ILE A 421 4.08 -18.02 21.75
CA ILE A 421 4.69 -18.31 20.44
C ILE A 421 5.98 -19.10 20.61
N VAL A 422 6.88 -18.64 21.49
CA VAL A 422 8.19 -19.27 21.69
C VAL A 422 8.05 -20.66 22.34
N ALA A 423 7.08 -20.84 23.25
CA ALA A 423 6.80 -22.14 23.85
C ALA A 423 6.28 -23.18 22.84
N GLU A 424 5.55 -22.73 21.80
CA GLU A 424 5.02 -23.61 20.75
C GLU A 424 6.02 -23.85 19.61
N ALA A 425 6.93 -22.89 19.34
CA ALA A 425 7.84 -22.90 18.20
C ALA A 425 8.86 -24.07 18.28
N LYS A 426 9.15 -24.66 17.12
CA LYS A 426 10.09 -25.76 16.93
C LYS A 426 11.07 -25.43 15.81
N PRO A 427 12.28 -26.03 15.78
CA PRO A 427 13.17 -25.91 14.65
C PRO A 427 12.44 -26.20 13.33
N THR A 428 12.72 -25.45 12.30
CA THR A 428 12.09 -25.43 10.97
C THR A 428 10.74 -24.72 10.86
N ASP A 429 10.19 -24.20 11.96
CA ASP A 429 8.94 -23.42 11.90
C ASP A 429 9.15 -22.04 11.23
N HIS A 430 8.09 -21.55 10.61
CA HIS A 430 8.01 -20.20 10.06
C HIS A 430 6.97 -19.40 10.84
N ILE A 431 7.40 -18.31 11.47
CA ILE A 431 6.52 -17.42 12.24
C ILE A 431 6.19 -16.21 11.34
N LEU A 432 4.93 -16.08 10.95
CA LEU A 432 4.44 -14.97 10.12
C LEU A 432 3.66 -13.99 10.98
N VAL A 433 4.23 -12.80 11.20
CA VAL A 433 3.60 -11.72 11.94
C VAL A 433 2.87 -10.79 10.96
N MET A 434 1.57 -10.59 11.18
CA MET A 434 0.69 -9.79 10.32
C MET A 434 0.06 -8.64 11.11
N SER A 435 0.36 -7.40 10.71
CA SER A 435 -0.18 -6.18 11.32
C SER A 435 0.08 -4.97 10.41
N ASN A 436 -0.84 -3.99 10.40
CA ASN A 436 -0.59 -2.69 9.77
C ASN A 436 0.02 -1.65 10.74
N GLY A 437 0.38 -2.06 11.97
CA GLY A 437 1.02 -1.22 12.98
C GLY A 437 2.40 -1.71 13.42
N SER A 438 2.92 -1.16 14.52
CA SER A 438 4.22 -1.52 15.08
C SER A 438 4.19 -2.85 15.87
N PHE A 439 3.01 -3.32 16.23
CA PHE A 439 2.78 -4.53 17.04
C PHE A 439 3.69 -4.62 18.29
N GLY A 440 3.93 -3.49 18.94
CA GLY A 440 4.77 -3.42 20.13
C GLY A 440 6.19 -3.95 19.97
N GLY A 441 6.73 -3.97 18.74
CA GLY A 441 8.07 -4.49 18.44
C GLY A 441 8.17 -6.02 18.54
N ILE A 442 7.08 -6.74 18.35
CA ILE A 442 6.95 -8.19 18.56
C ILE A 442 8.02 -9.00 17.82
N HIS A 443 8.41 -8.60 16.60
CA HIS A 443 9.42 -9.33 15.82
C HIS A 443 10.75 -9.45 16.55
N GLN A 444 11.28 -8.34 17.08
CA GLN A 444 12.53 -8.33 17.83
C GLN A 444 12.40 -9.13 19.14
N LYS A 445 11.27 -8.98 19.83
CA LYS A 445 11.00 -9.73 21.06
C LYS A 445 10.98 -11.25 20.83
N ILE A 446 10.37 -11.71 19.72
CA ILE A 446 10.39 -13.14 19.35
C ILE A 446 11.83 -13.58 19.06
N LEU A 447 12.56 -12.85 18.20
CA LEU A 447 13.94 -13.19 17.84
C LEU A 447 14.87 -13.24 19.07
N ASP A 448 14.70 -12.33 20.03
CA ASP A 448 15.52 -12.30 21.25
C ASP A 448 15.17 -13.43 22.23
N ARG A 449 13.89 -13.86 22.30
CA ARG A 449 13.45 -14.99 23.14
C ARG A 449 13.76 -16.37 22.55
N LEU A 450 13.97 -16.47 21.25
CA LEU A 450 14.38 -17.70 20.56
C LEU A 450 15.88 -18.01 20.68
N LYS A 451 16.70 -17.03 21.08
CA LYS A 451 18.14 -17.20 21.35
C LYS A 451 18.37 -18.03 22.63
#